data_3469f924b4ee7d4328407e2e08e214ca
#
_entry.id   3469f924b4ee7d4328407e2e08e214ca
#
_cell.length_a   1.000
_cell.length_b   1.000
_cell.length_c   1.000
_cell.angle_alpha   90.00
_cell.angle_beta   90.00
_cell.angle_gamma   90.00
#
_symmetry.space_group_name_H-M   'P 1'
#
loop_
_entity.id
_entity.type
_entity.pdbx_description
1 polymer ?
#
loop_
_entity_poly.entity_id
_entity_poly.type
_entity_poly.pdbx_seq_one_letter_code
_entity_poly.pdbx_strand_id
1 'polypeptide(L)'
;VEVAAEAVAAAEESKKRSQEELRLVFEAYNVHYDRLYRRALRKNPTLEGSVTLALTIQPDGSVTSCKAAKSEVKDARLIRSVELKCQQMAFESRPNVEVTKVEYPIRFNP
;
A
#
# COMPACT_ATOMS: atom_id res chain seq x y z
N VAL A 1 4.58 -1.32 -12.07
CA VAL A 1 4.23 -0.73 -10.76
C VAL A 1 5.50 -0.35 -10.03
N GLU A 2 5.55 0.88 -9.57
CA GLU A 2 6.60 1.34 -8.67
C GLU A 2 6.03 1.50 -7.28
N VAL A 3 6.77 1.00 -6.30
CA VAL A 3 6.47 1.23 -4.90
C VAL A 3 7.35 2.37 -4.43
N ALA A 4 6.76 3.42 -3.89
CA ALA A 4 7.53 4.55 -3.40
C ALA A 4 8.44 4.13 -2.26
N ALA A 5 9.66 4.64 -2.26
CA ALA A 5 10.62 4.35 -1.21
C ALA A 5 10.28 5.04 0.11
N GLU A 6 9.40 6.03 0.08
CA GLU A 6 9.09 6.83 1.24
C GLU A 6 7.65 6.62 1.70
N ALA A 7 7.51 6.15 2.92
CA ALA A 7 6.24 6.16 3.62
C ALA A 7 6.20 7.43 4.47
N VAL A 8 5.02 8.03 4.55
CA VAL A 8 4.89 9.27 5.28
C VAL A 8 4.74 8.97 6.76
N ALA A 9 5.63 9.54 7.52
CA ALA A 9 5.44 9.97 8.83
C ALA A 9 5.30 9.09 10.04
N ALA A 10 4.66 8.03 10.11
CA ALA A 10 4.49 7.35 11.39
C ALA A 10 5.66 6.47 11.75
N ALA A 11 6.54 6.24 10.81
CA ALA A 11 7.60 5.25 10.93
C ALA A 11 8.89 5.79 11.55
N GLU A 12 8.90 7.02 11.98
CA GLU A 12 10.10 7.64 12.52
C GLU A 12 10.41 7.25 13.95
N GLU A 13 9.48 6.66 14.65
CA GLU A 13 9.63 6.33 16.05
C GLU A 13 10.05 4.88 16.26
N SER A 14 10.91 4.66 17.28
CA SER A 14 11.41 3.32 17.59
C SER A 14 10.31 2.34 18.00
N LYS A 15 9.17 2.83 18.46
CA LYS A 15 8.03 2.00 18.85
C LYS A 15 7.10 1.68 17.71
N LYS A 16 7.39 2.17 16.52
CA LYS A 16 6.58 1.94 15.32
C LYS A 16 7.41 1.20 14.30
N ARG A 17 6.72 0.66 13.31
CA ARG A 17 7.40 -0.06 12.24
C ARG A 17 8.24 0.91 11.43
N SER A 18 9.42 0.47 11.01
CA SER A 18 10.33 1.33 10.24
C SER A 18 9.85 1.50 8.80
N GLN A 19 10.32 2.55 8.14
CA GLN A 19 10.06 2.75 6.72
C GLN A 19 10.61 1.60 5.88
N GLU A 20 11.76 1.06 6.28
CA GLU A 20 12.37 -0.08 5.58
C GLU A 20 11.48 -1.31 5.65
N GLU A 21 10.90 -1.59 6.80
CA GLU A 21 9.97 -2.72 6.95
C GLU A 21 8.75 -2.54 6.06
N LEU A 22 8.18 -1.34 6.04
CA LEU A 22 7.04 -1.03 5.21
C LEU A 22 7.37 -1.20 3.73
N ARG A 23 8.52 -0.66 3.32
CA ARG A 23 8.98 -0.76 1.95
C ARG A 23 9.15 -2.22 1.50
N LEU A 24 9.77 -3.03 2.34
CA LEU A 24 10.02 -4.44 2.02
C LEU A 24 8.72 -5.21 1.82
N VAL A 25 7.73 -4.98 2.66
CA VAL A 25 6.45 -5.67 2.54
C VAL A 25 5.71 -5.20 1.29
N PHE A 26 5.69 -3.89 1.01
CA PHE A 26 5.06 -3.39 -0.21
C PHE A 26 5.76 -3.91 -1.47
N GLU A 27 7.08 -4.00 -1.45
CA GLU A 27 7.82 -4.59 -2.57
C GLU A 27 7.47 -6.07 -2.78
N ALA A 28 7.32 -6.80 -1.69
CA ALA A 28 6.94 -8.22 -1.78
C ALA A 28 5.53 -8.38 -2.39
N TYR A 29 4.65 -7.42 -2.16
CA TYR A 29 3.29 -7.44 -2.70
C TYR A 29 3.18 -6.75 -4.06
N ASN A 30 4.27 -6.18 -4.56
CA ASN A 30 4.24 -5.44 -5.82
C ASN A 30 3.70 -6.28 -6.99
N VAL A 31 4.02 -7.56 -7.03
CA VAL A 31 3.54 -8.46 -8.08
C VAL A 31 2.00 -8.52 -8.09
N HIS A 32 1.37 -8.46 -6.93
CA HIS A 32 -0.08 -8.48 -6.84
C HIS A 32 -0.70 -7.18 -7.34
N TYR A 33 -0.12 -6.05 -6.97
CA TYR A 33 -0.58 -4.74 -7.44
C TYR A 33 -0.37 -4.59 -8.93
N ASP A 34 0.75 -5.05 -9.45
CA ASP A 34 1.03 -5.02 -10.89
C ASP A 34 -0.01 -5.85 -11.66
N ARG A 35 -0.35 -7.01 -11.15
CA ARG A 35 -1.35 -7.87 -11.78
C ARG A 35 -2.72 -7.20 -11.85
N LEU A 36 -3.12 -6.54 -10.78
CA LEU A 36 -4.38 -5.79 -10.75
C LEU A 36 -4.36 -4.65 -11.76
N TYR A 37 -3.24 -3.94 -11.83
CA TYR A 37 -3.08 -2.83 -12.75
C TYR A 37 -3.10 -3.30 -14.21
N ARG A 38 -2.40 -4.37 -14.53
CA ARG A 38 -2.38 -4.91 -15.88
C ARG A 38 -3.75 -5.36 -16.35
N ARG A 39 -4.53 -5.91 -15.43
CA ARG A 39 -5.92 -6.26 -15.72
C ARG A 39 -6.75 -5.03 -16.06
N ALA A 40 -6.57 -3.95 -15.32
CA ALA A 40 -7.26 -2.69 -15.57
C ALA A 40 -6.84 -2.07 -16.91
N LEU A 41 -5.55 -2.20 -17.27
CA LEU A 41 -5.03 -1.67 -18.52
C LEU A 41 -5.69 -2.30 -19.76
N ARG A 42 -6.18 -3.52 -19.65
CA ARG A 42 -6.88 -4.17 -20.77
C ARG A 42 -8.13 -3.40 -21.16
N LYS A 43 -8.77 -2.75 -20.21
CA LYS A 43 -9.98 -1.97 -20.44
C LYS A 43 -9.67 -0.50 -20.68
N ASN A 44 -8.59 -0.02 -20.10
CA ASN A 44 -8.19 1.38 -20.22
C ASN A 44 -6.67 1.46 -20.38
N PRO A 45 -6.16 1.38 -21.62
CA PRO A 45 -4.71 1.29 -21.86
C PRO A 45 -3.91 2.52 -21.45
N THR A 46 -4.56 3.66 -21.24
CA THR A 46 -3.87 4.89 -20.84
C THR A 46 -3.89 5.15 -19.35
N LEU A 47 -4.39 4.18 -18.59
CA LEU A 47 -4.53 4.33 -17.14
C LEU A 47 -3.16 4.46 -16.48
N GLU A 48 -2.96 5.54 -15.73
CA GLU A 48 -1.73 5.77 -14.99
C GLU A 48 -1.96 6.73 -13.84
N GLY A 49 -1.00 6.79 -12.93
CA GLY A 49 -1.03 7.71 -11.81
C GLY A 49 -0.69 7.03 -10.50
N SER A 50 -0.69 7.82 -9.43
CA SER A 50 -0.39 7.35 -8.09
C SER A 50 -1.66 7.13 -7.28
N VAL A 51 -1.64 6.12 -6.44
CA VAL A 51 -2.66 5.90 -5.42
C VAL A 51 -1.96 5.88 -4.07
N THR A 52 -2.32 6.80 -3.19
CA THR A 52 -1.76 6.85 -1.84
C THR A 52 -2.69 6.11 -0.90
N LEU A 53 -2.19 5.02 -0.32
CA LEU A 53 -2.96 4.20 0.60
C LEU A 53 -2.70 4.63 2.03
N ALA A 54 -3.78 4.93 2.76
CA ALA A 54 -3.70 5.17 4.20
C ALA A 54 -4.06 3.87 4.90
N LEU A 55 -3.12 3.31 5.64
CA LEU A 55 -3.33 2.01 6.27
C LEU A 55 -2.96 2.04 7.75
N THR A 56 -3.61 1.15 8.49
CA THR A 56 -3.39 0.96 9.91
C THR A 56 -2.91 -0.46 10.14
N ILE A 57 -1.72 -0.60 10.72
CA ILE A 57 -1.09 -1.89 10.96
C ILE A 57 -1.05 -2.15 12.46
N GLN A 58 -1.58 -3.28 12.86
CA GLN A 58 -1.61 -3.69 14.26
C GLN A 58 -0.28 -4.32 14.68
N PRO A 59 0.01 -4.38 15.99
CA PRO A 59 1.23 -5.04 16.45
C PRO A 59 1.38 -6.48 16.02
N ASP A 60 0.27 -7.19 15.81
CA ASP A 60 0.32 -8.58 15.33
C ASP A 60 0.63 -8.68 13.83
N GLY A 61 0.73 -7.56 13.15
CA GLY A 61 1.04 -7.53 11.73
C GLY A 61 -0.16 -7.44 10.80
N SER A 62 -1.37 -7.50 11.32
CA SER A 62 -2.57 -7.40 10.50
C SER A 62 -2.83 -5.96 10.09
N VAL A 63 -3.43 -5.79 8.91
CA VAL A 63 -3.88 -4.48 8.42
C VAL A 63 -5.38 -4.39 8.68
N THR A 64 -5.77 -3.53 9.60
CA THR A 64 -7.18 -3.40 9.99
C THR A 64 -7.94 -2.37 9.17
N SER A 65 -7.22 -1.50 8.48
CA SER A 65 -7.83 -0.50 7.61
C SER A 65 -6.86 -0.15 6.51
N CYS A 66 -7.34 -0.06 5.29
CA CYS A 66 -6.56 0.44 4.16
C CYS A 66 -7.49 1.10 3.17
N LYS A 67 -7.34 2.40 2.98
CA LYS A 67 -8.16 3.20 2.08
C LYS A 67 -7.27 4.07 1.22
N ALA A 68 -7.72 4.35 0.01
CA ALA A 68 -7.04 5.32 -0.85
C ALA A 68 -7.32 6.73 -0.32
N ALA A 69 -6.29 7.36 0.25
CA ALA A 69 -6.38 8.72 0.75
C ALA A 69 -6.36 9.72 -0.40
N LYS A 70 -5.58 9.42 -1.45
CA LYS A 70 -5.47 10.22 -2.66
C LYS A 70 -5.31 9.28 -3.84
N SER A 71 -5.86 9.66 -4.98
CA SER A 71 -5.68 8.88 -6.20
C SER A 71 -5.67 9.78 -7.42
N GLU A 72 -4.64 9.62 -8.25
CA GLU A 72 -4.60 10.20 -9.58
C GLU A 72 -5.24 9.26 -10.60
N VAL A 73 -5.37 8.00 -10.23
CA VAL A 73 -6.01 6.99 -11.07
C VAL A 73 -7.52 7.13 -10.93
N LYS A 74 -8.22 7.17 -12.07
CA LYS A 74 -9.68 7.39 -12.08
C LYS A 74 -10.47 6.11 -12.34
N ASP A 75 -9.94 4.97 -11.96
CA ASP A 75 -10.63 3.69 -12.11
C ASP A 75 -11.04 3.19 -10.72
N ALA A 76 -12.32 3.33 -10.42
CA ALA A 76 -12.84 2.96 -9.11
C ALA A 76 -12.69 1.46 -8.81
N ARG A 77 -12.76 0.61 -9.83
CA ARG A 77 -12.58 -0.84 -9.65
C ARG A 77 -11.14 -1.16 -9.27
N LEU A 78 -10.18 -0.52 -9.93
CA LEU A 78 -8.78 -0.72 -9.62
C LEU A 78 -8.49 -0.24 -8.20
N ILE A 79 -8.96 0.95 -7.85
CA ILE A 79 -8.76 1.50 -6.51
C ILE A 79 -9.30 0.54 -5.45
N ARG A 80 -10.51 0.05 -5.64
CA ARG A 80 -11.11 -0.89 -4.68
C ARG A 80 -10.33 -2.18 -4.58
N SER A 81 -9.87 -2.72 -5.71
CA SER A 81 -9.07 -3.93 -5.72
C SER A 81 -7.75 -3.73 -4.99
N VAL A 82 -7.13 -2.58 -5.17
CA VAL A 82 -5.89 -2.23 -4.48
C VAL A 82 -6.13 -2.10 -2.97
N GLU A 83 -7.22 -1.46 -2.57
CA GLU A 83 -7.57 -1.35 -1.15
C GLU A 83 -7.79 -2.72 -0.53
N LEU A 84 -8.50 -3.60 -1.20
CA LEU A 84 -8.75 -4.95 -0.69
C LEU A 84 -7.46 -5.76 -0.57
N LYS A 85 -6.59 -5.67 -1.57
CA LYS A 85 -5.30 -6.34 -1.50
C LYS A 85 -4.44 -5.80 -0.36
N CYS A 86 -4.46 -4.50 -0.15
CA CYS A 86 -3.75 -3.87 0.95
C CYS A 86 -4.24 -4.41 2.30
N GLN A 87 -5.54 -4.59 2.46
CA GLN A 87 -6.11 -5.13 3.69
C GLN A 87 -5.70 -6.59 3.94
N GLN A 88 -5.30 -7.31 2.89
CA GLN A 88 -4.82 -8.68 2.99
C GLN A 88 -3.33 -8.78 3.29
N MET A 89 -2.62 -7.67 3.27
CA MET A 89 -1.19 -7.68 3.55
C MET A 89 -0.93 -8.09 5.00
N ALA A 90 0.16 -8.80 5.21
CA ALA A 90 0.57 -9.23 6.55
C ALA A 90 1.99 -8.75 6.80
N PHE A 91 2.19 -8.13 7.95
CA PHE A 91 3.49 -7.71 8.42
C PHE A 91 3.95 -8.66 9.53
N GLU A 92 5.20 -8.56 9.89
CA GLU A 92 5.73 -9.36 10.98
C GLU A 92 5.06 -8.97 12.29
N SER A 93 4.75 -9.94 13.13
CA SER A 93 4.21 -9.67 14.47
C SER A 93 5.30 -9.04 15.33
N ARG A 94 4.99 -7.89 15.91
CA ARG A 94 5.90 -7.15 16.80
C ARG A 94 5.11 -6.65 18.00
N PRO A 95 4.95 -7.47 19.04
CA PRO A 95 4.09 -7.09 20.17
C PRO A 95 4.51 -5.82 20.89
N ASN A 96 5.79 -5.44 20.76
CA ASN A 96 6.33 -4.27 21.44
C ASN A 96 6.18 -2.97 20.65
N VAL A 97 5.59 -3.01 19.46
CA VAL A 97 5.36 -1.78 18.69
C VAL A 97 3.92 -1.34 18.85
N GLU A 98 3.70 -0.05 18.68
CA GLU A 98 2.37 0.52 18.70
C GLU A 98 1.68 0.31 17.35
N VAL A 99 0.38 0.55 17.31
CA VAL A 99 -0.36 0.61 16.07
C VAL A 99 0.30 1.63 15.14
N THR A 100 0.60 1.23 13.93
CA THR A 100 1.25 2.09 12.95
C THR A 100 0.23 2.59 11.94
N LYS A 101 0.08 3.90 11.86
CA LYS A 101 -0.75 4.55 10.83
C LYS A 101 0.18 5.23 9.85
N VAL A 102 0.03 4.91 8.58
CA VAL A 102 0.95 5.39 7.56
C VAL A 102 0.23 5.59 6.24
N GLU A 103 0.70 6.54 5.45
CA GLU A 103 0.29 6.72 4.07
C GLU A 103 1.42 6.24 3.17
N TYR A 104 1.10 5.37 2.22
CA TYR A 104 2.10 4.79 1.33
C TYR A 104 1.65 4.94 -0.12
N PRO A 105 2.39 5.68 -0.95
CA PRO A 105 2.00 5.86 -2.35
C PRO A 105 2.47 4.69 -3.21
N ILE A 106 1.61 4.28 -4.12
CA ILE A 106 1.93 3.30 -5.15
C ILE A 106 1.74 3.98 -6.49
N ARG A 107 2.75 3.92 -7.33
CA ARG A 107 2.70 4.53 -8.64
C ARG A 107 2.47 3.48 -9.72
N PHE A 108 1.45 3.72 -10.54
CA PHE A 108 1.12 2.84 -11.66
C PHE A 108 1.54 3.50 -12.97
N ASN A 109 2.39 2.81 -13.71
CA ASN A 109 2.82 3.24 -15.05
C ASN A 109 2.58 2.12 -16.05
N PRO A 110 2.07 2.44 -17.26
CA PRO A 110 1.87 1.45 -18.30
C PRO A 110 3.13 0.73 -18.69
#